data_0fba4c78de39f14b1c3febf26e9b6013
#
_entry.id   0fba4c78de39f14b1c3febf26e9b6013
#
_cell.length_a   1.000
_cell.length_b   1.000
_cell.length_c   1.000
_cell.angle_alpha   90.00
_cell.angle_beta   90.00
_cell.angle_gamma   90.00
#
_symmetry.space_group_name_H-M   'P 1'
#
loop_
_entity.id
_entity.type
_entity.pdbx_description
1 polymer ?
#
loop_
_entity_poly.entity_id
_entity_poly.type
_entity_poly.pdbx_seq_one_letter_code
_entity_poly.pdbx_strand_id
1 'polypeptide(L)'
;MAAAVLANKVAKLESPKVFVDSAGTSNWHVGQGPNPPSKRTWEKAGYSFDHIASQFNYSRLVAADLVLVMDKDNHMEVSRYVTSEEEERKIYYLREFDTSGPDSLEVPDPYSLPDSAFESVLEMVEKATDGLIEQLLI
;
A
#
# COMPACT_ATOMS: atom_id res chain seq x y z
N MET A 1 -4.78 -2.89 3.57
CA MET A 1 -4.70 -4.16 2.79
C MET A 1 -3.36 -4.33 2.09
N ALA A 2 -2.91 -3.36 1.32
CA ALA A 2 -1.64 -3.47 0.58
C ALA A 2 -0.45 -3.78 1.49
N ALA A 3 -0.34 -3.10 2.63
CA ALA A 3 0.74 -3.36 3.59
C ALA A 3 0.70 -4.79 4.13
N ALA A 4 -0.48 -5.32 4.43
CA ALA A 4 -0.63 -6.69 4.91
C ALA A 4 -0.14 -7.70 3.87
N VAL A 5 -0.57 -7.54 2.63
CA VAL A 5 -0.17 -8.42 1.53
C VAL A 5 1.34 -8.35 1.29
N LEU A 6 1.87 -7.15 1.16
CA LEU A 6 3.29 -6.94 0.88
C LEU A 6 4.18 -7.44 2.02
N ALA A 7 3.82 -7.14 3.27
CA ALA A 7 4.58 -7.58 4.44
C ALA A 7 4.69 -9.11 4.50
N ASN A 8 3.60 -9.82 4.22
CA ASN A 8 3.63 -11.29 4.21
C ASN A 8 4.47 -11.85 3.08
N LYS A 9 4.42 -11.23 1.90
CA LYS A 9 5.20 -11.68 0.75
C LYS A 9 6.70 -11.45 0.96
N VAL A 10 7.10 -10.27 1.45
CA VAL A 10 8.52 -9.97 1.64
C VAL A 10 9.13 -10.73 2.83
N ALA A 11 8.32 -11.14 3.80
CA ALA A 11 8.77 -11.97 4.90
C ALA A 11 9.31 -13.34 4.45
N LYS A 12 8.91 -13.79 3.27
CA LYS A 12 9.37 -15.06 2.68
C LYS A 12 10.68 -14.90 1.90
N LEU A 13 11.14 -13.67 1.68
CA LEU A 13 12.39 -13.41 0.97
C LEU A 13 13.56 -13.52 1.93
N GLU A 14 14.64 -14.19 1.50
CA GLU A 14 15.88 -14.24 2.26
C GLU A 14 16.62 -12.90 2.21
N SER A 15 16.56 -12.24 1.05
CA SER A 15 17.22 -10.96 0.79
C SER A 15 16.53 -10.28 -0.39
N PRO A 16 16.40 -8.94 -0.36
CA PRO A 16 16.73 -8.03 0.73
C PRO A 16 15.73 -8.10 1.89
N LYS A 17 16.10 -7.57 3.05
CA LYS A 17 15.16 -7.37 4.15
C LYS A 17 14.33 -6.13 3.86
N VAL A 18 13.01 -6.27 3.93
CA VAL A 18 12.06 -5.20 3.62
C VAL A 18 11.16 -4.96 4.83
N PHE A 19 11.10 -3.70 5.23
CA PHE A 19 10.17 -3.25 6.27
C PHE A 19 8.98 -2.58 5.59
N VAL A 20 7.78 -3.01 5.92
CA VAL A 20 6.54 -2.49 5.35
C VAL A 20 5.75 -1.79 6.45
N ASP A 21 5.32 -0.57 6.16
CA ASP A 21 4.49 0.22 7.04
C ASP A 21 3.39 0.87 6.20
N SER A 22 2.37 1.40 6.84
CA SER A 22 1.30 2.10 6.16
C SER A 22 0.89 3.36 6.92
N ALA A 23 0.35 4.33 6.18
CA ALA A 23 -0.13 5.57 6.75
C ALA A 23 -1.29 6.11 5.91
N GLY A 24 -2.19 6.84 6.55
CA GLY A 24 -3.26 7.56 5.88
C GLY A 24 -2.89 9.02 5.66
N THR A 25 -3.62 9.69 4.79
CA THR A 25 -3.43 11.12 4.53
C THR A 25 -4.26 11.99 5.48
N SER A 26 -5.22 11.40 6.20
CA SER A 26 -6.01 12.08 7.23
C SER A 26 -5.70 11.52 8.63
N ASN A 27 -6.13 12.26 9.67
CA ASN A 27 -5.95 11.83 11.05
C ASN A 27 -7.20 11.21 11.68
N TRP A 28 -8.26 10.97 10.93
CA TRP A 28 -9.55 10.55 11.46
C TRP A 28 -9.52 9.21 12.19
N HIS A 29 -8.69 8.29 11.72
CA HIS A 29 -8.60 6.94 12.26
C HIS A 29 -7.28 6.64 12.96
N VAL A 30 -6.48 7.67 13.26
CA VAL A 30 -5.18 7.50 13.93
C VAL A 30 -5.37 6.78 15.26
N GLY A 31 -4.58 5.74 15.49
CA GLY A 31 -4.64 4.91 16.70
C GLY A 31 -5.69 3.80 16.65
N GLN A 32 -6.52 3.76 15.62
CA GLN A 32 -7.51 2.69 15.45
C GLN A 32 -6.91 1.48 14.71
N GLY A 33 -7.52 0.32 14.92
CA GLY A 33 -7.20 -0.87 14.14
C GLY A 33 -7.65 -0.75 12.69
N PRO A 34 -7.38 -1.77 11.88
CA PRO A 34 -7.77 -1.75 10.48
C PRO A 34 -9.29 -1.79 10.29
N ASN A 35 -9.74 -1.33 9.13
CA ASN A 35 -11.13 -1.46 8.70
C ASN A 35 -11.55 -2.94 8.75
N PRO A 36 -12.62 -3.31 9.48
CA PRO A 36 -12.96 -4.72 9.69
C PRO A 36 -13.20 -5.53 8.42
N PRO A 37 -13.96 -5.06 7.41
CA PRO A 37 -14.10 -5.82 6.17
C PRO A 37 -12.78 -6.05 5.44
N SER A 38 -11.89 -5.07 5.45
CA SER A 38 -10.58 -5.19 4.85
C SER A 38 -9.76 -6.28 5.56
N LYS A 39 -9.74 -6.24 6.88
CA LYS A 39 -9.03 -7.25 7.70
C LYS A 39 -9.58 -8.65 7.46
N ARG A 40 -10.90 -8.82 7.46
CA ARG A 40 -11.51 -10.12 7.14
C ARG A 40 -11.06 -10.64 5.77
N THR A 41 -11.01 -9.75 4.79
CA THR A 41 -10.63 -10.12 3.42
C THR A 41 -9.20 -10.62 3.36
N TRP A 42 -8.23 -9.90 3.93
CA TRP A 42 -6.85 -10.36 3.86
C TRP A 42 -6.58 -11.58 4.74
N GLU A 43 -7.23 -11.69 5.90
CA GLU A 43 -7.08 -12.86 6.77
C GLU A 43 -7.65 -14.13 6.12
N LYS A 44 -8.79 -14.03 5.45
CA LYS A 44 -9.38 -15.13 4.69
C LYS A 44 -8.45 -15.62 3.57
N ALA A 45 -7.67 -14.71 2.99
CA ALA A 45 -6.68 -15.06 1.96
C ALA A 45 -5.36 -15.59 2.54
N GLY A 46 -5.23 -15.67 3.86
CA GLY A 46 -4.06 -16.22 4.52
C GLY A 46 -3.01 -15.20 4.95
N TYR A 47 -3.30 -13.92 4.85
CA TYR A 47 -2.37 -12.87 5.29
C TYR A 47 -2.60 -12.51 6.76
N SER A 48 -1.53 -12.17 7.46
CA SER A 48 -1.57 -11.73 8.84
C SER A 48 -0.75 -10.46 8.99
N PHE A 49 -1.32 -9.42 9.60
CA PHE A 49 -0.65 -8.14 9.75
C PHE A 49 -1.28 -7.33 10.89
N ASP A 50 -0.43 -6.87 11.81
CA ASP A 50 -0.85 -5.95 12.85
C ASP A 50 -0.79 -4.52 12.31
N HIS A 51 -1.91 -3.82 12.38
CA HIS A 51 -2.04 -2.48 11.83
C HIS A 51 -2.75 -1.54 12.80
N ILE A 52 -2.13 -0.39 13.04
CA ILE A 52 -2.73 0.73 13.74
C ILE A 52 -2.64 1.93 12.80
N ALA A 53 -3.77 2.58 12.55
CA ALA A 53 -3.82 3.72 11.64
C ALA A 53 -2.94 4.86 12.15
N SER A 54 -2.13 5.41 11.27
CA SER A 54 -1.26 6.56 11.52
C SER A 54 -1.31 7.51 10.34
N GLN A 55 -0.97 8.78 10.59
CA GLN A 55 -0.98 9.78 9.56
C GLN A 55 0.39 9.88 8.88
N PHE A 56 0.40 10.02 7.55
CA PHE A 56 1.61 10.31 6.78
C PHE A 56 2.18 11.68 7.16
N ASN A 57 3.50 11.79 7.21
CA ASN A 57 4.21 13.03 7.48
C ASN A 57 5.56 13.06 6.77
N TYR A 58 6.25 14.20 6.85
CA TYR A 58 7.54 14.37 6.19
C TYR A 58 8.60 13.40 6.68
N SER A 59 8.63 13.08 7.97
CA SER A 59 9.59 12.11 8.53
C SER A 59 9.45 10.74 7.88
N ARG A 60 8.23 10.32 7.57
CA ARG A 60 7.98 9.05 6.88
C ARG A 60 8.50 9.05 5.46
N LEU A 61 8.33 10.18 4.76
CA LEU A 61 8.86 10.35 3.40
C LEU A 61 10.38 10.26 3.39
N VAL A 62 11.04 10.90 4.33
CA VAL A 62 12.51 10.87 4.45
C VAL A 62 13.01 9.46 4.77
N ALA A 63 12.35 8.76 5.69
CA ALA A 63 12.77 7.44 6.14
C ALA A 63 12.51 6.35 5.10
N ALA A 64 11.52 6.51 4.25
CA ALA A 64 11.15 5.50 3.26
C ALA A 64 12.12 5.48 2.09
N ASP A 65 12.37 4.29 1.55
CA ASP A 65 13.03 4.12 0.27
C ASP A 65 12.01 4.18 -0.88
N LEU A 66 10.78 3.78 -0.59
CA LEU A 66 9.70 3.71 -1.57
C LEU A 66 8.38 4.07 -0.90
N VAL A 67 7.62 4.95 -1.50
CA VAL A 67 6.28 5.35 -1.05
C VAL A 67 5.27 4.93 -2.12
N LEU A 68 4.35 4.06 -1.75
CA LEU A 68 3.36 3.52 -2.67
C LEU A 68 2.00 4.14 -2.36
N VAL A 69 1.43 4.82 -3.34
CA VAL A 69 0.11 5.45 -3.21
C VAL A 69 -0.93 4.64 -3.97
N MET A 70 -2.18 4.73 -3.52
CA MET A 70 -3.26 3.93 -4.07
C MET A 70 -4.06 4.68 -5.12
N ASP A 71 -4.22 6.00 -4.97
CA ASP A 71 -5.03 6.82 -5.86
C ASP A 71 -4.45 8.23 -6.03
N LYS A 72 -5.10 9.04 -6.86
CA LYS A 72 -4.65 10.41 -7.15
C LYS A 72 -4.69 11.31 -5.92
N ASP A 73 -5.68 11.12 -5.04
CA ASP A 73 -5.79 11.92 -3.82
C ASP A 73 -4.61 11.62 -2.89
N ASN A 74 -4.25 10.35 -2.72
CA ASN A 74 -3.05 9.97 -1.96
C ASN A 74 -1.80 10.60 -2.57
N HIS A 75 -1.65 10.50 -3.88
CA HIS A 75 -0.50 11.06 -4.59
C HIS A 75 -0.37 12.56 -4.35
N MET A 76 -1.48 13.29 -4.48
CA MET A 76 -1.51 14.73 -4.27
C MET A 76 -1.15 15.10 -2.83
N GLU A 77 -1.71 14.42 -1.85
CA GLU A 77 -1.45 14.69 -0.44
C GLU A 77 0.00 14.39 -0.05
N VAL A 78 0.55 13.28 -0.51
CA VAL A 78 1.96 12.93 -0.27
C VAL A 78 2.90 13.92 -0.96
N SER A 79 2.58 14.34 -2.17
CA SER A 79 3.39 15.28 -2.94
C SER A 79 3.53 16.65 -2.27
N ARG A 80 2.61 17.03 -1.39
CA ARG A 80 2.71 18.29 -0.62
C ARG A 80 3.93 18.32 0.31
N TYR A 81 4.44 17.16 0.72
CA TYR A 81 5.61 17.07 1.59
C TYR A 81 6.93 17.09 0.84
N VAL A 82 6.90 16.89 -0.47
CA VAL A 82 8.11 16.77 -1.30
C VAL A 82 8.85 18.10 -1.38
N THR A 83 10.16 18.08 -1.07
CA THR A 83 11.04 19.24 -1.11
C THR A 83 12.21 19.07 -2.07
N SER A 84 12.35 17.92 -2.70
CA SER A 84 13.46 17.61 -3.62
C SER A 84 13.03 16.61 -4.69
N GLU A 85 13.80 16.55 -5.78
CA GLU A 85 13.60 15.55 -6.82
C GLU A 85 13.85 14.13 -6.32
N GLU A 86 14.79 13.97 -5.41
CA GLU A 86 15.09 12.67 -4.80
C GLU A 86 13.88 12.13 -4.05
N GLU A 87 13.19 12.96 -3.29
CA GLU A 87 11.97 12.58 -2.58
C GLU A 87 10.83 12.28 -3.54
N GLU A 88 10.69 13.08 -4.59
CA GLU A 88 9.66 12.85 -5.62
C GLU A 88 9.82 11.49 -6.30
N ARG A 89 11.05 11.06 -6.55
CA ARG A 89 11.35 9.78 -7.20
C ARG A 89 11.00 8.55 -6.35
N LYS A 90 10.74 8.73 -5.06
CA LYS A 90 10.32 7.64 -4.18
C LYS A 90 8.85 7.28 -4.35
N ILE A 91 8.04 8.17 -4.93
CA ILE A 91 6.59 8.05 -4.97
C ILE A 91 6.13 7.35 -6.25
N TYR A 92 5.40 6.25 -6.07
CA TYR A 92 4.83 5.46 -7.15
C TYR A 92 3.39 5.08 -6.81
N TYR A 93 2.56 4.93 -7.83
CA TYR A 93 1.30 4.19 -7.67
C TYR A 93 1.62 2.71 -7.51
N LEU A 94 0.97 2.04 -6.57
CA LEU A 94 1.19 0.60 -6.38
C LEU A 94 0.94 -0.17 -7.69
N ARG A 95 -0.12 0.19 -8.43
CA ARG A 95 -0.49 -0.52 -9.67
C ARG A 95 0.44 -0.24 -10.86
N GLU A 96 1.41 0.67 -10.73
CA GLU A 96 2.46 0.80 -11.76
C GLU A 96 3.27 -0.49 -11.90
N PHE A 97 3.32 -1.31 -10.87
CA PHE A 97 4.06 -2.56 -10.87
C PHE A 97 3.24 -3.76 -11.34
N ASP A 98 1.95 -3.59 -11.58
CA ASP A 98 1.08 -4.63 -12.13
C ASP A 98 1.38 -4.84 -13.62
N THR A 99 1.97 -5.99 -13.95
CA THR A 99 2.38 -6.31 -15.31
C THR A 99 1.23 -6.80 -16.20
N SER A 100 0.03 -6.96 -15.67
CA SER A 100 -1.13 -7.41 -16.45
C SER A 100 -1.73 -6.31 -17.36
N GLY A 101 -1.21 -5.07 -17.28
CA GLY A 101 -1.69 -3.95 -18.08
C GLY A 101 -3.05 -3.42 -17.60
N PRO A 102 -3.16 -2.98 -16.34
CA PRO A 102 -4.43 -2.49 -15.82
C PRO A 102 -4.89 -1.20 -16.52
N ASP A 103 -6.21 -1.02 -16.62
CA ASP A 103 -6.81 0.18 -17.23
C ASP A 103 -6.58 1.44 -16.40
N SER A 104 -6.33 1.31 -15.12
CA SER A 104 -6.10 2.39 -14.18
C SER A 104 -4.94 2.07 -13.26
N LEU A 105 -4.19 3.09 -12.85
CA LEU A 105 -3.15 2.97 -11.83
C LEU A 105 -3.72 3.12 -10.41
N GLU A 106 -4.99 3.44 -10.28
CA GLU A 106 -5.62 3.60 -8.98
C GLU A 106 -6.13 2.28 -8.40
N VAL A 107 -5.95 2.13 -7.08
CA VAL A 107 -6.64 1.11 -6.29
C VAL A 107 -7.80 1.80 -5.60
N PRO A 108 -9.05 1.48 -5.94
CA PRO A 108 -10.19 2.14 -5.33
C PRO A 108 -10.32 1.80 -3.84
N ASP A 109 -10.88 2.72 -3.07
CA ASP A 109 -11.20 2.49 -1.66
C ASP A 109 -12.59 1.84 -1.56
N PRO A 110 -12.68 0.58 -1.11
CA PRO A 110 -13.97 -0.11 -1.03
C PRO A 110 -14.74 0.14 0.27
N TYR A 111 -14.32 1.12 1.09
CA TYR A 111 -14.81 1.33 2.46
C TYR A 111 -16.33 1.28 2.61
N SER A 112 -17.08 1.90 1.72
CA SER A 112 -18.55 1.94 1.77
C SER A 112 -19.23 1.00 0.75
N LEU A 113 -18.47 0.05 0.19
CA LEU A 113 -18.96 -0.90 -0.81
C LEU A 113 -19.17 -2.29 -0.20
N PRO A 114 -19.89 -3.19 -0.90
CA PRO A 114 -20.06 -4.58 -0.46
C PRO A 114 -18.74 -5.34 -0.32
N ASP A 115 -18.74 -6.43 0.44
CA ASP A 115 -17.54 -7.26 0.69
C ASP A 115 -16.87 -7.74 -0.60
N SER A 116 -17.63 -7.99 -1.66
CA SER A 116 -17.07 -8.37 -2.97
C SER A 116 -16.11 -7.34 -3.55
N ALA A 117 -16.30 -6.05 -3.22
CA ALA A 117 -15.37 -4.99 -3.64
C ALA A 117 -14.03 -5.10 -2.95
N PHE A 118 -13.99 -5.55 -1.69
CA PHE A 118 -12.75 -5.80 -0.97
C PHE A 118 -11.96 -6.96 -1.58
N GLU A 119 -12.64 -7.99 -2.07
CA GLU A 119 -11.99 -9.11 -2.76
C GLU A 119 -11.39 -8.66 -4.10
N SER A 120 -12.07 -7.81 -4.84
CA SER A 120 -11.55 -7.23 -6.07
C SER A 120 -10.31 -6.37 -5.82
N VAL A 121 -10.33 -5.57 -4.77
CA VAL A 121 -9.17 -4.76 -4.37
C VAL A 121 -8.01 -5.65 -3.94
N LEU A 122 -8.27 -6.73 -3.21
CA LEU A 122 -7.24 -7.69 -2.83
C LEU A 122 -6.54 -8.28 -4.07
N GLU A 123 -7.30 -8.65 -5.08
CA GLU A 123 -6.74 -9.18 -6.32
C GLU A 123 -5.83 -8.15 -7.01
N MET A 124 -6.26 -6.88 -7.09
CA MET A 124 -5.45 -5.81 -7.64
C MET A 124 -4.14 -5.64 -6.87
N VAL A 125 -4.21 -5.66 -5.55
CA VAL A 125 -3.06 -5.53 -4.65
C VAL A 125 -2.11 -6.72 -4.81
N GLU A 126 -2.63 -7.92 -4.90
CA GLU A 126 -1.81 -9.13 -5.07
C GLU A 126 -1.02 -9.08 -6.38
N LYS A 127 -1.65 -8.71 -7.48
CA LYS A 127 -0.97 -8.58 -8.78
C LYS A 127 0.11 -7.50 -8.75
N ALA A 128 -0.20 -6.36 -8.17
CA ALA A 128 0.74 -5.25 -8.11
C ALA A 128 1.94 -5.55 -7.20
N THR A 129 1.71 -6.18 -6.05
CA THR A 129 2.80 -6.55 -5.13
C THR A 129 3.68 -7.66 -5.70
N ASP A 130 3.12 -8.61 -6.44
CA ASP A 130 3.92 -9.60 -7.15
C ASP A 130 4.85 -8.94 -8.17
N GLY A 131 4.32 -8.00 -8.95
CA GLY A 131 5.12 -7.24 -9.91
C GLY A 131 6.19 -6.37 -9.24
N LEU A 132 5.87 -5.76 -8.12
CA LEU A 132 6.82 -4.97 -7.33
C LEU A 132 8.02 -5.84 -6.89
N ILE A 133 7.75 -7.02 -6.36
CA ILE A 133 8.79 -7.93 -5.90
C ILE A 133 9.68 -8.36 -7.07
N GLU A 134 9.09 -8.75 -8.18
CA GLU A 134 9.84 -9.14 -9.38
C GLU A 134 10.73 -8.03 -9.91
N GLN A 135 10.23 -6.80 -9.95
CA GLN A 135 10.92 -5.68 -10.59
C GLN A 135 11.98 -5.05 -9.70
N LEU A 136 11.79 -5.01 -8.40
CA LEU A 136 12.65 -4.25 -7.49
C LEU A 136 13.36 -5.08 -6.43
N LEU A 137 12.85 -6.25 -6.06
CA LEU A 137 13.31 -6.96 -4.87
C LEU A 137 14.00 -8.30 -5.16
N ILE A 138 13.89 -8.79 -6.38
CA ILE A 138 14.60 -10.01 -6.78
C ILE A 138 15.28 -9.89 -8.14
#